data_52b8c06d077f4d50fefce3ed66bb95f9
#
_entry.id   52b8c06d077f4d50fefce3ed66bb95f9
#
_cell.length_a   1.000
_cell.length_b   1.000
_cell.length_c   1.000
_cell.angle_alpha   90.00
_cell.angle_beta   90.00
_cell.angle_gamma   90.00
#
_symmetry.space_group_name_H-M   'P 1'
#
loop_
_entity.id
_entity.type
_entity.pdbx_description
1 polymer ?
#
loop_
_entity_poly.entity_id
_entity_poly.type
_entity_poly.pdbx_seq_one_letter_code
_entity_poly.pdbx_strand_id
1 'polypeptide(L)'
;NSRASLRGGFYADRVTEKGIEVGIIFSKLAEQIGLTAAQLAILWVKDQVGIAAPLIGPRTLIHLENLLPVAEMTLSDDIRIACDNLVPPGSVIANFHNTAEWMQSKIDWEIKQ
;
A
#
# COMPACT_ATOMS: atom_id res chain seq x y z
N ASN A 1 -11.21 15.27 3.89
CA ASN A 1 -11.39 14.60 5.21
C ASN A 1 -10.47 13.40 5.44
N SER A 2 -9.20 13.46 4.95
CA SER A 2 -8.20 12.46 5.27
C SER A 2 -7.62 12.67 6.68
N ARG A 3 -6.99 11.64 7.26
CA ARG A 3 -6.29 11.80 8.55
C ARG A 3 -5.18 12.84 8.48
N ALA A 4 -4.48 12.96 7.36
CA ALA A 4 -3.44 13.95 7.15
C ALA A 4 -3.98 15.37 7.22
N SER A 5 -5.15 15.65 6.60
CA SER A 5 -5.79 16.96 6.63
C SER A 5 -6.44 17.30 7.98
N LEU A 6 -6.93 16.30 8.71
CA LEU A 6 -7.64 16.51 9.97
C LEU A 6 -6.73 16.56 11.20
N ARG A 7 -5.63 15.78 11.19
CA ARG A 7 -4.75 15.62 12.35
C ARG A 7 -3.38 16.29 12.17
N GLY A 8 -2.98 16.62 10.94
CA GLY A 8 -1.69 17.25 10.64
C GLY A 8 -0.49 16.48 11.17
N GLY A 9 0.64 17.17 11.34
CA GLY A 9 1.86 16.65 11.94
C GLY A 9 2.29 15.30 11.35
N PHE A 10 2.48 14.33 12.21
CA PHE A 10 2.90 12.97 11.87
C PHE A 10 2.10 12.27 10.75
N TYR A 11 0.82 12.58 10.60
CA TYR A 11 0.01 12.04 9.50
C TYR A 11 0.20 12.83 8.21
N ALA A 12 0.51 14.11 8.29
CA ALA A 12 0.80 14.95 7.12
C ALA A 12 2.16 14.60 6.51
N ASP A 13 3.15 14.26 7.33
CA ASP A 13 4.50 13.87 6.88
C ASP A 13 4.53 12.61 6.02
N ARG A 14 3.45 11.82 6.04
CA ARG A 14 3.27 10.65 5.17
C ARG A 14 2.87 11.01 3.75
N VAL A 15 2.38 12.24 3.53
CA VAL A 15 1.95 12.73 2.22
C VAL A 15 3.08 13.52 1.59
N THR A 16 3.82 12.90 0.68
CA THR A 16 4.94 13.49 -0.04
C THR A 16 4.58 13.70 -1.51
N GLU A 17 5.26 14.61 -2.21
CA GLU A 17 5.10 14.78 -3.66
C GLU A 17 5.34 13.47 -4.41
N LYS A 18 6.42 12.78 -4.08
CA LYS A 18 6.73 11.46 -4.65
C LYS A 18 5.62 10.44 -4.38
N GLY A 19 5.04 10.46 -3.18
CA GLY A 19 3.90 9.61 -2.83
C GLY A 19 2.67 9.90 -3.68
N ILE A 20 2.40 11.17 -3.98
CA ILE A 20 1.29 11.59 -4.83
C ILE A 20 1.54 11.15 -6.28
N GLU A 21 2.74 11.36 -6.83
CA GLU A 21 3.10 10.91 -8.17
C GLU A 21 2.95 9.40 -8.34
N VAL A 22 3.50 8.63 -7.42
CA VAL A 22 3.38 7.17 -7.39
C VAL A 22 1.90 6.76 -7.28
N GLY A 23 1.13 7.42 -6.44
CA GLY A 23 -0.30 7.18 -6.28
C GLY A 23 -1.10 7.42 -7.57
N ILE A 24 -0.76 8.45 -8.33
CA ILE A 24 -1.39 8.75 -9.63
C ILE A 24 -1.08 7.65 -10.64
N ILE A 25 0.18 7.24 -10.76
CA ILE A 25 0.59 6.16 -11.67
C ILE A 25 -0.08 4.84 -11.27
N PHE A 26 -0.09 4.54 -10.00
CA PHE A 26 -0.73 3.34 -9.44
C PHE A 26 -2.25 3.32 -9.71
N SER A 27 -2.92 4.46 -9.58
CA SER A 27 -4.35 4.58 -9.88
C SER A 27 -4.64 4.33 -11.35
N LYS A 28 -3.81 4.85 -12.26
CA LYS A 28 -3.94 4.58 -13.70
C LYS A 28 -3.74 3.11 -14.03
N LEU A 29 -2.78 2.46 -13.37
CA LEU A 29 -2.55 1.03 -13.52
C LEU A 29 -3.77 0.22 -13.08
N ALA A 30 -4.40 0.59 -11.97
CA ALA A 30 -5.63 -0.04 -11.48
C ALA A 30 -6.78 0.14 -12.48
N GLU A 31 -6.98 1.35 -13.01
CA GLU A 31 -8.02 1.63 -14.01
C GLU A 31 -7.89 0.77 -15.27
N GLN A 32 -6.66 0.50 -15.71
CA GLN A 32 -6.40 -0.35 -16.90
C GLN A 32 -6.96 -1.77 -16.74
N ILE A 33 -7.08 -2.26 -15.52
CA ILE A 33 -7.59 -3.61 -15.22
C ILE A 33 -8.97 -3.58 -14.58
N GLY A 34 -9.64 -2.42 -14.58
CA GLY A 34 -11.00 -2.26 -14.06
C GLY A 34 -11.11 -2.30 -12.53
N LEU A 35 -10.01 -2.02 -11.82
CA LEU A 35 -9.98 -1.96 -10.36
C LEU A 35 -9.82 -0.52 -9.85
N THR A 36 -10.23 -0.29 -8.63
CA THR A 36 -9.82 0.92 -7.91
C THR A 36 -8.38 0.80 -7.40
N ALA A 37 -7.73 1.92 -7.13
CA ALA A 37 -6.39 1.92 -6.54
C ALA A 37 -6.35 1.16 -5.19
N ALA A 38 -7.40 1.27 -4.38
CA ALA A 38 -7.51 0.55 -3.12
C ALA A 38 -7.60 -0.97 -3.33
N GLN A 39 -8.38 -1.42 -4.30
CA GLN A 39 -8.48 -2.83 -4.64
C GLN A 39 -7.14 -3.38 -5.15
N LEU A 40 -6.47 -2.67 -6.05
CA LEU A 40 -5.18 -3.08 -6.57
C LEU A 40 -4.13 -3.13 -5.45
N ALA A 41 -4.11 -2.17 -4.54
CA ALA A 41 -3.17 -2.15 -3.42
C ALA A 41 -3.33 -3.37 -2.51
N ILE A 42 -4.55 -3.72 -2.15
CA ILE A 42 -4.84 -4.90 -1.32
C ILE A 42 -4.47 -6.20 -2.08
N LEU A 43 -4.82 -6.27 -3.36
CA LEU A 43 -4.53 -7.43 -4.20
C LEU A 43 -3.01 -7.63 -4.35
N TRP A 44 -2.26 -6.56 -4.58
CA TRP A 44 -0.81 -6.60 -4.69
C TRP A 44 -0.14 -7.06 -3.38
N VAL A 45 -0.61 -6.56 -2.23
CA VAL A 45 -0.12 -7.01 -0.92
C VAL A 45 -0.48 -8.48 -0.68
N LYS A 46 -1.71 -8.88 -0.99
CA LYS A 46 -2.19 -10.26 -0.80
C LYS A 46 -1.33 -11.27 -1.57
N ASP A 47 -0.91 -10.92 -2.78
CA ASP A 47 -0.16 -11.82 -3.66
C ASP A 47 1.37 -11.77 -3.44
N GLN A 48 1.86 -10.99 -2.46
CA GLN A 48 3.28 -11.00 -2.09
C GLN A 48 3.65 -12.29 -1.36
N VAL A 49 4.86 -12.79 -1.65
CA VAL A 49 5.42 -13.94 -0.95
C VAL A 49 5.57 -13.66 0.54
N GLY A 50 5.11 -14.57 1.37
CA GLY A 50 5.19 -14.43 2.82
C GLY A 50 4.00 -13.71 3.47
N ILE A 51 3.06 -13.20 2.69
CA ILE A 51 1.83 -12.59 3.21
C ILE A 51 0.75 -13.66 3.33
N ALA A 52 0.32 -13.96 4.56
CA ALA A 52 -0.78 -14.90 4.82
C ALA A 52 -2.14 -14.22 4.58
N ALA A 53 -2.32 -13.00 5.10
CA ALA A 53 -3.53 -12.22 4.92
C ALA A 53 -3.24 -10.73 5.12
N PRO A 54 -3.66 -9.84 4.20
CA PRO A 54 -3.60 -8.41 4.42
C PRO A 54 -4.70 -7.97 5.39
N LEU A 55 -4.40 -6.97 6.22
CA LEU A 55 -5.40 -6.32 7.06
C LEU A 55 -6.06 -5.18 6.31
N ILE A 56 -7.38 -5.15 6.31
CA ILE A 56 -8.16 -4.06 5.72
C ILE A 56 -8.84 -3.24 6.80
N GLY A 57 -9.00 -1.93 6.54
CA GLY A 57 -9.65 -1.01 7.47
C GLY A 57 -10.77 -0.21 6.81
N PRO A 58 -11.87 -0.86 6.36
CA PRO A 58 -12.99 -0.14 5.77
C PRO A 58 -13.66 0.75 6.82
N ARG A 59 -13.99 1.97 6.44
CA ARG A 59 -14.68 2.94 7.31
C ARG A 59 -16.19 2.96 7.07
N THR A 60 -16.63 2.44 5.93
CA THR A 60 -18.04 2.38 5.54
C THR A 60 -18.36 1.01 4.96
N LEU A 61 -19.64 0.66 4.94
CA LEU A 61 -20.10 -0.58 4.30
C LEU A 61 -19.73 -0.63 2.81
N ILE A 62 -19.83 0.50 2.12
CA ILE A 62 -19.44 0.61 0.70
C ILE A 62 -17.95 0.28 0.51
N HIS A 63 -17.07 0.76 1.39
CA HIS A 63 -15.65 0.43 1.35
C HIS A 63 -15.43 -1.08 1.53
N LEU A 64 -16.13 -1.71 2.46
CA LEU A 64 -16.06 -3.14 2.69
C LEU A 64 -16.55 -3.94 1.46
N GLU A 65 -17.70 -3.58 0.91
CA GLU A 65 -18.27 -4.22 -0.28
C GLU A 65 -17.34 -4.12 -1.49
N ASN A 66 -16.62 -3.01 -1.64
CA ASN A 66 -15.65 -2.82 -2.71
C ASN A 66 -14.37 -3.66 -2.51
N LEU A 67 -13.97 -3.94 -1.28
CA LEU A 67 -12.72 -4.66 -0.99
C LEU A 67 -12.90 -6.17 -0.90
N LEU A 68 -14.07 -6.67 -0.48
CA LEU A 68 -14.31 -8.11 -0.32
C LEU A 68 -14.05 -8.95 -1.59
N PRO A 69 -14.43 -8.50 -2.80
CA PRO A 69 -14.18 -9.28 -4.02
C PRO A 69 -12.70 -9.55 -4.29
N VAL A 70 -11.80 -8.71 -3.78
CA VAL A 70 -10.34 -8.86 -3.96
C VAL A 70 -9.82 -10.17 -3.36
N ALA A 71 -10.49 -10.72 -2.35
CA ALA A 71 -10.10 -11.98 -1.72
C ALA A 71 -10.05 -13.15 -2.71
N GLU A 72 -10.89 -13.14 -3.73
CA GLU A 72 -10.97 -14.19 -4.76
C GLU A 72 -10.25 -13.84 -6.06
N MET A 73 -9.71 -12.64 -6.17
CA MET A 73 -8.95 -12.20 -7.34
C MET A 73 -7.51 -12.67 -7.27
N THR A 74 -6.90 -12.87 -8.44
CA THR A 74 -5.47 -13.13 -8.60
C THR A 74 -4.87 -12.07 -9.49
N LEU A 75 -3.71 -11.54 -9.08
CA LEU A 75 -2.99 -10.55 -9.85
C LEU A 75 -2.23 -11.23 -11.00
N SER A 76 -2.38 -10.70 -12.23
CA SER A 76 -1.57 -11.17 -13.36
C SER A 76 -0.10 -10.78 -13.16
N ASP A 77 0.82 -11.58 -13.72
CA ASP A 77 2.26 -11.33 -13.60
C ASP A 77 2.67 -9.97 -14.16
N ASP A 78 2.10 -9.55 -15.27
CA ASP A 78 2.40 -8.25 -15.89
C ASP A 78 2.07 -7.08 -14.95
N ILE A 79 0.93 -7.13 -14.31
CA ILE A 79 0.49 -6.09 -13.37
C ILE A 79 1.31 -6.16 -12.08
N ARG A 80 1.62 -7.36 -11.59
CA ARG A 80 2.48 -7.54 -10.42
C ARG A 80 3.87 -6.93 -10.67
N ILE A 81 4.47 -7.21 -11.81
CA ILE A 81 5.77 -6.65 -12.20
C ILE A 81 5.68 -5.12 -12.33
N ALA A 82 4.61 -4.58 -12.90
CA ALA A 82 4.41 -3.14 -12.99
C ALA A 82 4.31 -2.48 -11.61
N CYS A 83 3.60 -3.09 -10.67
CA CYS A 83 3.53 -2.63 -9.29
C CYS A 83 4.90 -2.71 -8.58
N ASP A 84 5.61 -3.82 -8.74
CA ASP A 84 6.94 -4.05 -8.15
C ASP A 84 7.99 -3.07 -8.72
N ASN A 85 7.88 -2.68 -9.99
CA ASN A 85 8.75 -1.66 -10.58
C ASN A 85 8.43 -0.26 -10.07
N LEU A 86 7.17 0.03 -9.82
CA LEU A 86 6.73 1.33 -9.29
C LEU A 86 7.13 1.51 -7.82
N VAL A 87 6.94 0.46 -7.03
CA VAL A 87 7.34 0.39 -5.61
C VAL A 87 8.07 -0.92 -5.38
N PRO A 88 9.39 -0.96 -5.53
CA PRO A 88 10.15 -2.19 -5.35
C PRO A 88 9.89 -2.82 -3.97
N PRO A 89 9.64 -4.14 -3.90
CA PRO A 89 9.48 -4.84 -2.63
C PRO A 89 10.63 -4.58 -1.67
N GLY A 90 10.32 -4.27 -0.41
CA GLY A 90 11.30 -3.87 0.60
C GLY A 90 11.67 -2.39 0.59
N SER A 91 11.14 -1.60 -0.36
CA SER A 91 11.30 -0.14 -0.38
C SER A 91 10.10 0.57 0.24
N VAL A 92 10.29 1.85 0.55
CA VAL A 92 9.23 2.74 1.01
C VAL A 92 9.24 4.02 0.19
N ILE A 93 8.05 4.54 -0.12
CA ILE A 93 7.90 5.83 -0.81
C ILE A 93 7.95 6.98 0.21
N ALA A 94 7.26 6.85 1.32
CA ALA A 94 7.33 7.78 2.44
C ALA A 94 8.20 7.17 3.55
N ASN A 95 9.26 7.87 3.94
CA ASN A 95 10.25 7.39 4.91
C ASN A 95 9.76 7.40 6.37
N PHE A 96 8.47 7.18 6.54
CA PHE A 96 7.79 7.26 7.83
C PHE A 96 8.18 6.12 8.79
N HIS A 97 8.25 4.91 8.28
CA HIS A 97 8.56 3.75 9.11
C HIS A 97 10.03 3.69 9.53
N ASN A 98 10.93 4.30 8.74
CA ASN A 98 12.34 4.33 9.04
C ASN A 98 12.73 5.37 10.10
N THR A 99 11.82 6.28 10.45
CA THR A 99 12.06 7.33 11.46
C THR A 99 11.45 7.03 12.82
N ALA A 100 10.57 6.04 12.92
CA ALA A 100 9.96 5.66 14.19
C ALA A 100 10.90 4.71 14.97
N GLU A 101 11.43 5.17 16.11
CA GLU A 101 12.37 4.42 16.96
C GLU A 101 11.92 2.97 17.26
N TRP A 102 10.65 2.77 17.55
CA TRP A 102 10.10 1.46 17.86
C TRP A 102 10.06 0.50 16.65
N MET A 103 10.10 1.03 15.44
CA MET A 103 10.20 0.24 14.21
C MET A 103 11.65 -0.04 13.83
N GLN A 104 12.54 0.93 14.02
CA GLN A 104 13.96 0.76 13.74
C GLN A 104 14.57 -0.39 14.54
N SER A 105 14.20 -0.53 15.80
CA SER A 105 14.70 -1.62 16.65
C SER A 105 14.28 -3.01 16.16
N LYS A 106 13.15 -3.13 15.48
CA LYS A 106 12.67 -4.39 14.92
C LYS A 106 13.31 -4.73 13.57
N ILE A 107 13.51 -3.71 12.74
CA ILE A 107 14.16 -3.87 11.43
C ILE A 107 15.64 -4.24 11.62
N ASP A 108 16.33 -3.59 12.56
CA ASP A 108 17.71 -3.91 12.90
C ASP A 108 17.89 -5.34 13.44
N TRP A 109 16.89 -5.86 14.11
CA TRP A 109 16.89 -7.24 14.60
C TRP A 109 16.83 -8.27 13.46
N GLU A 110 16.01 -8.03 12.44
CA GLU A 110 15.88 -8.92 11.28
C GLU A 110 17.13 -8.91 10.37
N ILE A 111 17.77 -7.75 10.23
CA ILE A 111 18.99 -7.59 9.42
C ILE A 111 20.20 -8.26 10.07
N LYS A 112 20.24 -8.35 11.41
CA LYS A 112 21.36 -8.97 12.17
C LYS A 112 21.29 -10.48 12.27
N GLN A 113 20.22 -11.10 11.82
CA GLN A 113 20.05 -12.55 11.73
C GLN A 113 20.35 -13.08 10.32
#